data_1234aee85477e9d8c12d7170821c4b71
#
_entry.id   1234aee85477e9d8c12d7170821c4b71
#
_cell.length_a   1.000
_cell.length_b   1.000
_cell.length_c   1.000
_cell.angle_alpha   90.00
_cell.angle_beta   90.00
_cell.angle_gamma   90.00
#
_symmetry.space_group_name_H-M   'P 1'
#
loop_
_entity.id
_entity.type
_entity.pdbx_description
1 polymer ?
#
loop_
_entity_poly.entity_id
_entity_poly.type
_entity_poly.pdbx_seq_one_letter_code
_entity_poly.pdbx_strand_id
1 'polypeptide(L)'
;MNIIWHGHSCFEITGKDGTIVFDPYQANSVPGLNSLKLKANLVLCSHEHDDHNARNCVEVAPKDFKVTCIETYHDHHQGSHRGKNTIHIVDFEDLKVVHMGDIGCMMDDVSKLKNCDVLMIPIGGYYTIDTKEALKYIERIKPRIVIPMHYRSHEFGYDVLSTNEEFIQQSSSVTYVDDCLEVNKDTKKQTVVYKKPRN
;
A
#
# COMPACT_ATOMS: atom_id res chain seq x y z
N MET A 1 -7.65 -10.20 -11.04
CA MET A 1 -6.81 -9.98 -9.83
C MET A 1 -7.69 -9.63 -8.65
N ASN A 2 -7.43 -10.20 -7.51
CA ASN A 2 -8.07 -9.88 -6.23
C ASN A 2 -7.07 -9.15 -5.34
N ILE A 3 -7.54 -8.15 -4.58
CA ILE A 3 -6.72 -7.40 -3.62
C ILE A 3 -7.37 -7.51 -2.25
N ILE A 4 -6.57 -7.85 -1.25
CA ILE A 4 -6.98 -8.01 0.14
C ILE A 4 -6.10 -7.10 0.99
N TRP A 5 -6.70 -6.35 1.91
CA TRP A 5 -5.99 -5.55 2.86
C TRP A 5 -5.93 -6.22 4.23
N HIS A 6 -4.74 -6.47 4.73
CA HIS A 6 -4.51 -7.08 6.05
C HIS A 6 -4.30 -6.04 7.16
N GLY A 7 -4.34 -4.76 6.82
CA GLY A 7 -4.11 -3.65 7.75
C GLY A 7 -2.77 -2.95 7.50
N HIS A 8 -2.65 -1.73 8.02
CA HIS A 8 -1.48 -0.87 7.85
C HIS A 8 -1.12 -0.72 6.37
N SER A 9 0.08 -1.12 5.97
CA SER A 9 0.52 -1.19 4.57
C SER A 9 0.53 -2.61 4.00
N CYS A 10 0.00 -3.60 4.74
CA CYS A 10 0.04 -4.99 4.31
C CYS A 10 -1.10 -5.32 3.33
N PHE A 11 -0.74 -5.63 2.10
CA PHE A 11 -1.65 -6.07 1.04
C PHE A 11 -1.26 -7.43 0.48
N GLU A 12 -2.27 -8.20 0.10
CA GLU A 12 -2.15 -9.40 -0.72
C GLU A 12 -2.83 -9.17 -2.05
N ILE A 13 -2.13 -9.42 -3.14
CA ILE A 13 -2.74 -9.51 -4.48
C ILE A 13 -2.67 -10.95 -4.95
N THR A 14 -3.77 -11.48 -5.46
CA THR A 14 -3.87 -12.87 -5.91
C THR A 14 -4.66 -13.00 -7.21
N GLY A 15 -4.29 -13.98 -8.02
CA GLY A 15 -4.94 -14.29 -9.30
C GLY A 15 -4.29 -15.47 -10.00
N LYS A 16 -4.51 -15.62 -11.31
CA LYS A 16 -3.94 -16.70 -12.09
C LYS A 16 -2.40 -16.69 -12.16
N ASP A 17 -1.79 -15.50 -11.99
CA ASP A 17 -0.34 -15.36 -12.01
C ASP A 17 0.30 -15.78 -10.68
N GLY A 18 -0.47 -15.94 -9.63
CA GLY A 18 -0.03 -16.35 -8.30
C GLY A 18 -0.46 -15.36 -7.21
N THR A 19 0.35 -15.25 -6.15
CA THR A 19 0.08 -14.39 -4.99
C THR A 19 1.33 -13.60 -4.64
N ILE A 20 1.17 -12.30 -4.42
CA ILE A 20 2.20 -11.40 -3.89
C ILE A 20 1.69 -10.75 -2.60
N VAL A 21 2.52 -10.72 -1.57
CA VAL A 21 2.27 -10.00 -0.32
C VAL A 21 3.21 -8.80 -0.24
N PHE A 22 2.65 -7.63 0.06
CA PHE A 22 3.39 -6.39 0.31
C PHE A 22 3.39 -6.08 1.80
N ASP A 23 4.52 -5.63 2.31
CA ASP A 23 4.73 -5.07 3.64
C ASP A 23 4.03 -5.84 4.77
N PRO A 24 4.28 -7.14 4.96
CA PRO A 24 3.75 -7.87 6.11
C PRO A 24 4.37 -7.34 7.40
N TYR A 25 3.55 -7.15 8.45
CA TYR A 25 3.96 -6.62 9.74
C TYR A 25 4.20 -7.72 10.78
N GLN A 26 5.14 -7.48 11.71
CA GLN A 26 5.42 -8.36 12.85
C GLN A 26 4.23 -8.40 13.82
N ALA A 27 4.06 -9.51 14.51
CA ALA A 27 3.05 -9.61 15.56
C ALA A 27 3.25 -8.50 16.62
N ASN A 28 2.19 -7.79 16.94
CA ASN A 28 2.15 -6.67 17.89
C ASN A 28 2.94 -5.41 17.47
N SER A 29 3.47 -5.32 16.26
CA SER A 29 4.14 -4.09 15.79
C SER A 29 3.14 -2.98 15.48
N VAL A 30 1.94 -3.30 15.00
CA VAL A 30 0.89 -2.32 14.73
C VAL A 30 -0.26 -2.50 15.74
N PRO A 31 -0.59 -1.47 16.54
CA PRO A 31 -1.67 -1.56 17.52
C PRO A 31 -3.00 -2.00 16.89
N GLY A 32 -3.72 -2.91 17.55
CA GLY A 32 -5.06 -3.37 17.14
C GLY A 32 -5.10 -4.34 15.97
N LEU A 33 -3.95 -4.70 15.37
CA LEU A 33 -3.89 -5.70 14.31
C LEU A 33 -3.49 -7.09 14.86
N ASN A 34 -4.09 -8.15 14.31
CA ASN A 34 -3.77 -9.52 14.64
C ASN A 34 -2.48 -9.98 13.95
N SER A 35 -1.89 -11.07 14.48
CA SER A 35 -0.71 -11.70 13.85
C SER A 35 -1.06 -12.27 12.49
N LEU A 36 -0.16 -12.08 11.52
CA LEU A 36 -0.31 -12.60 10.17
C LEU A 36 0.16 -14.06 10.06
N LYS A 37 -0.52 -14.82 9.22
CA LYS A 37 -0.08 -16.14 8.73
C LYS A 37 -0.54 -16.29 7.28
N LEU A 38 0.33 -15.96 6.35
CA LEU A 38 0.01 -15.84 4.94
C LEU A 38 0.78 -16.89 4.11
N LYS A 39 0.33 -17.06 2.86
CA LYS A 39 1.03 -17.84 1.83
C LYS A 39 1.14 -17.01 0.56
N ALA A 40 2.32 -16.99 -0.04
CA ALA A 40 2.56 -16.22 -1.26
C ALA A 40 3.59 -16.89 -2.18
N ASN A 41 3.69 -16.35 -3.39
CA ASN A 41 4.77 -16.69 -4.32
C ASN A 41 5.91 -15.67 -4.24
N LEU A 42 5.61 -14.44 -3.80
CA LEU A 42 6.58 -13.37 -3.62
C LEU A 42 6.18 -12.50 -2.42
N VAL A 43 7.17 -12.04 -1.64
CA VAL A 43 7.01 -11.04 -0.59
C VAL A 43 7.86 -9.83 -0.92
N LEU A 44 7.24 -8.66 -0.96
CA LEU A 44 7.89 -7.38 -1.23
C LEU A 44 7.77 -6.50 0.00
N CYS A 45 8.92 -6.11 0.58
CA CYS A 45 8.99 -5.20 1.72
C CYS A 45 9.58 -3.87 1.27
N SER A 46 8.91 -2.77 1.58
CA SER A 46 9.34 -1.43 1.19
C SER A 46 10.58 -0.98 1.97
N HIS A 47 10.71 -1.42 3.22
CA HIS A 47 11.85 -1.13 4.11
C HIS A 47 11.88 -2.12 5.30
N GLU A 48 12.84 -1.95 6.22
CA GLU A 48 13.15 -2.95 7.26
C GLU A 48 12.63 -2.56 8.66
N HIS A 49 11.52 -1.81 8.77
CA HIS A 49 10.84 -1.63 10.05
C HIS A 49 9.90 -2.80 10.36
N ASP A 50 9.69 -3.09 11.64
CA ASP A 50 8.92 -4.27 12.10
C ASP A 50 7.46 -4.29 11.62
N ASP A 51 6.91 -3.16 11.31
CA ASP A 51 5.56 -3.01 10.75
C ASP A 51 5.49 -3.21 9.21
N HIS A 52 6.62 -3.58 8.55
CA HIS A 52 6.70 -3.78 7.09
C HIS A 52 7.52 -5.00 6.65
N ASN A 53 8.26 -5.67 7.54
CA ASN A 53 9.29 -6.63 7.12
C ASN A 53 9.08 -8.06 7.60
N ALA A 54 7.89 -8.43 8.09
CA ALA A 54 7.62 -9.75 8.66
C ALA A 54 7.57 -10.88 7.60
N ARG A 55 8.63 -11.04 6.81
CA ARG A 55 8.74 -12.13 5.82
C ARG A 55 8.55 -13.51 6.43
N ASN A 56 8.87 -13.67 7.71
CA ASN A 56 8.73 -14.91 8.47
C ASN A 56 7.28 -15.33 8.75
N CYS A 57 6.31 -14.42 8.61
CA CYS A 57 4.89 -14.75 8.73
C CYS A 57 4.26 -15.24 7.41
N VAL A 58 5.05 -15.28 6.31
CA VAL A 58 4.60 -15.68 4.98
C VAL A 58 5.30 -16.96 4.56
N GLU A 59 4.54 -18.04 4.34
CA GLU A 59 5.03 -19.26 3.69
C GLU A 59 5.19 -19.01 2.19
N VAL A 60 6.44 -19.06 1.69
CA VAL A 60 6.73 -18.68 0.29
C VAL A 60 6.94 -19.93 -0.58
N ALA A 61 6.14 -20.06 -1.65
CA ALA A 61 6.38 -20.95 -2.77
C ALA A 61 6.84 -20.12 -3.98
N PRO A 62 8.15 -19.96 -4.22
CA PRO A 62 8.68 -18.92 -5.11
C PRO A 62 8.19 -19.04 -6.55
N LYS A 63 7.85 -17.88 -7.15
CA LYS A 63 7.54 -17.71 -8.57
C LYS A 63 8.08 -16.36 -9.04
N ASP A 64 8.51 -16.28 -10.29
CA ASP A 64 9.00 -15.04 -10.87
C ASP A 64 7.85 -14.10 -11.24
N PHE A 65 8.03 -12.81 -10.90
CA PHE A 65 7.15 -11.71 -11.28
C PHE A 65 7.98 -10.58 -11.86
N LYS A 66 7.37 -9.79 -12.74
CA LYS A 66 7.99 -8.59 -13.26
C LYS A 66 7.79 -7.44 -12.25
N VAL A 67 8.84 -7.14 -11.50
CA VAL A 67 8.87 -6.10 -10.47
C VAL A 67 9.87 -5.02 -10.84
N THR A 68 9.46 -3.76 -10.74
CA THR A 68 10.35 -2.59 -10.82
C THR A 68 10.36 -1.90 -9.46
N CYS A 69 11.56 -1.66 -8.93
CA CYS A 69 11.75 -0.97 -7.67
C CYS A 69 12.22 0.48 -7.92
N ILE A 70 11.70 1.43 -7.13
CA ILE A 70 12.19 2.81 -7.11
C ILE A 70 12.59 3.14 -5.67
N GLU A 71 13.87 3.43 -5.45
CA GLU A 71 14.34 3.90 -4.15
C GLU A 71 13.85 5.32 -3.88
N THR A 72 13.32 5.54 -2.69
CA THR A 72 12.86 6.82 -2.17
C THR A 72 13.23 6.96 -0.70
N TYR A 73 12.68 7.95 -0.01
CA TYR A 73 12.97 8.19 1.41
C TYR A 73 11.70 8.12 2.25
N HIS A 74 11.87 7.62 3.48
CA HIS A 74 10.82 7.50 4.48
C HIS A 74 10.64 8.80 5.31
N ASP A 75 11.23 9.89 4.86
CA ASP A 75 11.11 11.21 5.48
C ASP A 75 11.46 12.33 4.49
N HIS A 76 11.14 13.59 4.85
CA HIS A 76 11.48 14.79 4.07
C HIS A 76 12.95 15.22 4.14
N HIS A 77 13.78 14.46 4.87
CA HIS A 77 15.19 14.76 5.13
C HIS A 77 16.13 13.79 4.40
N GLN A 78 15.70 13.28 3.24
CA GLN A 78 16.48 12.34 2.42
C GLN A 78 16.88 11.07 3.18
N GLY A 79 15.99 10.57 4.03
CA GLY A 79 16.18 9.33 4.77
C GLY A 79 17.06 9.45 6.01
N SER A 80 17.49 10.67 6.39
CA SER A 80 18.38 10.83 7.55
C SER A 80 17.71 10.52 8.90
N HIS A 81 16.38 10.55 8.98
CA HIS A 81 15.63 10.27 10.19
C HIS A 81 15.05 8.85 10.22
N ARG A 82 14.49 8.36 9.10
CA ARG A 82 13.76 7.07 9.04
C ARG A 82 14.29 6.12 7.97
N GLY A 83 15.33 6.53 7.24
CA GLY A 83 15.97 5.69 6.24
C GLY A 83 15.31 5.75 4.85
N LYS A 84 15.61 4.72 4.07
CA LYS A 84 15.11 4.54 2.72
C LYS A 84 13.72 3.90 2.72
N ASN A 85 13.00 4.13 1.64
CA ASN A 85 11.77 3.44 1.28
C ASN A 85 11.86 2.97 -0.17
N THR A 86 11.24 1.86 -0.50
CA THR A 86 11.16 1.31 -1.85
C THR A 86 9.72 1.31 -2.33
N ILE A 87 9.46 1.98 -3.45
CA ILE A 87 8.19 1.83 -4.18
C ILE A 87 8.30 0.59 -5.05
N HIS A 88 7.31 -0.30 -4.98
CA HIS A 88 7.21 -1.47 -5.83
C HIS A 88 6.18 -1.25 -6.93
N ILE A 89 6.58 -1.48 -8.18
CA ILE A 89 5.71 -1.51 -9.36
C ILE A 89 5.69 -2.93 -9.86
N VAL A 90 4.51 -3.54 -9.90
CA VAL A 90 4.33 -4.92 -10.33
C VAL A 90 3.40 -4.97 -11.54
N ASP A 91 3.82 -5.67 -12.59
CA ASP A 91 2.92 -6.05 -13.67
C ASP A 91 2.23 -7.37 -13.28
N PHE A 92 0.92 -7.34 -13.00
CA PHE A 92 0.13 -8.49 -12.54
C PHE A 92 -1.15 -8.63 -13.37
N GLU A 93 -1.28 -9.74 -14.12
CA GLU A 93 -2.40 -9.99 -15.04
C GLU A 93 -2.66 -8.83 -16.03
N ASP A 94 -1.59 -8.29 -16.62
CA ASP A 94 -1.62 -7.12 -17.49
C ASP A 94 -2.13 -5.82 -16.81
N LEU A 95 -2.13 -5.76 -15.49
CA LEU A 95 -2.44 -4.58 -14.69
C LEU A 95 -1.17 -4.07 -14.02
N LYS A 96 -0.99 -2.75 -14.02
CA LYS A 96 0.12 -2.07 -13.35
C LYS A 96 -0.27 -1.72 -11.92
N VAL A 97 0.28 -2.43 -10.96
CA VAL A 97 0.04 -2.22 -9.52
C VAL A 97 1.23 -1.48 -8.92
N VAL A 98 0.96 -0.43 -8.17
CA VAL A 98 1.98 0.36 -7.47
C VAL A 98 1.69 0.33 -5.98
N HIS A 99 2.69 -0.09 -5.19
CA HIS A 99 2.71 0.01 -3.74
C HIS A 99 3.77 1.03 -3.33
N MET A 100 3.37 2.13 -2.71
CA MET A 100 4.27 3.24 -2.43
C MET A 100 5.10 3.07 -1.15
N GLY A 101 4.85 1.99 -0.37
CA GLY A 101 5.48 1.80 0.94
C GLY A 101 5.24 3.00 1.84
N ASP A 102 6.18 3.29 2.69
CA ASP A 102 6.14 4.43 3.60
C ASP A 102 6.86 5.66 3.03
N ILE A 103 6.49 6.03 1.80
CA ILE A 103 7.05 7.24 1.22
C ILE A 103 6.79 8.44 2.12
N GLY A 104 7.86 9.16 2.48
CA GLY A 104 7.83 10.32 3.37
C GLY A 104 8.24 11.63 2.71
N CYS A 105 8.36 11.67 1.38
CA CYS A 105 8.77 12.87 0.63
C CYS A 105 8.07 12.98 -0.71
N MET A 106 8.10 14.17 -1.30
CA MET A 106 7.62 14.38 -2.68
C MET A 106 8.74 14.06 -3.68
N MET A 107 8.42 13.22 -4.68
CA MET A 107 9.32 12.93 -5.79
C MET A 107 9.21 13.98 -6.89
N ASP A 108 10.33 14.35 -7.50
CA ASP A 108 10.35 15.21 -8.67
C ASP A 108 9.80 14.49 -9.91
N ASP A 109 10.21 13.25 -10.14
CA ASP A 109 9.78 12.42 -11.26
C ASP A 109 8.86 11.27 -10.82
N VAL A 110 7.63 11.27 -11.34
CA VAL A 110 6.62 10.21 -11.15
C VAL A 110 6.31 9.47 -12.46
N SER A 111 7.12 9.64 -13.51
CA SER A 111 6.85 9.12 -14.86
C SER A 111 6.59 7.62 -14.88
N LYS A 112 7.36 6.83 -14.14
CA LYS A 112 7.20 5.38 -14.02
C LYS A 112 5.92 4.96 -13.31
N LEU A 113 5.34 5.82 -12.45
CA LEU A 113 4.11 5.56 -11.70
C LEU A 113 2.84 5.91 -12.50
N LYS A 114 2.98 6.80 -13.52
CA LYS A 114 1.82 7.33 -14.26
C LYS A 114 0.91 6.26 -14.83
N ASN A 115 -0.39 6.59 -14.77
CA ASN A 115 -1.48 5.79 -15.33
C ASN A 115 -1.46 4.33 -14.84
N CYS A 116 -1.03 4.09 -13.60
CA CYS A 116 -1.14 2.76 -13.00
C CYS A 116 -2.62 2.38 -12.80
N ASP A 117 -2.88 1.09 -12.83
CA ASP A 117 -4.23 0.56 -12.62
C ASP A 117 -4.62 0.62 -11.15
N VAL A 118 -3.67 0.33 -10.25
CA VAL A 118 -3.86 0.39 -8.81
C VAL A 118 -2.71 1.15 -8.17
N LEU A 119 -3.03 2.10 -7.30
CA LEU A 119 -2.10 2.84 -6.46
C LEU A 119 -2.46 2.63 -4.99
N MET A 120 -1.61 1.95 -4.24
CA MET A 120 -1.65 1.84 -2.78
C MET A 120 -0.76 2.93 -2.21
N ILE A 121 -1.34 3.90 -1.45
CA ILE A 121 -0.65 5.13 -1.05
C ILE A 121 -0.88 5.45 0.42
N PRO A 122 0.18 5.76 1.20
CA PRO A 122 0.03 6.16 2.60
C PRO A 122 -0.60 7.55 2.70
N ILE A 123 -1.42 7.75 3.74
CA ILE A 123 -2.14 9.01 3.97
C ILE A 123 -2.05 9.49 5.43
N GLY A 124 -1.46 8.68 6.31
CA GLY A 124 -1.53 8.91 7.77
C GLY A 124 -0.66 10.06 8.29
N GLY A 125 0.25 10.58 7.50
CA GLY A 125 1.19 11.61 7.94
C GLY A 125 2.13 11.10 9.04
N TYR A 126 2.74 12.02 9.79
CA TYR A 126 3.71 11.81 10.87
C TYR A 126 4.94 10.99 10.46
N TYR A 127 4.76 9.73 10.05
CA TYR A 127 5.83 8.86 9.55
C TYR A 127 5.97 8.92 8.02
N THR A 128 4.89 9.16 7.31
CA THR A 128 4.78 9.14 5.85
C THR A 128 4.27 10.49 5.33
N ILE A 129 4.03 10.57 4.02
CA ILE A 129 3.27 11.69 3.46
C ILE A 129 1.88 11.77 4.09
N ASP A 130 1.34 13.00 4.16
CA ASP A 130 -0.02 13.25 4.65
C ASP A 130 -1.07 13.19 3.52
N THR A 131 -2.33 13.41 3.89
CA THR A 131 -3.46 13.44 2.94
C THR A 131 -3.25 14.44 1.80
N LYS A 132 -2.72 15.63 2.07
CA LYS A 132 -2.55 16.68 1.05
C LYS A 132 -1.45 16.31 0.05
N GLU A 133 -0.37 15.72 0.53
CA GLU A 133 0.72 15.23 -0.31
C GLU A 133 0.28 14.01 -1.13
N ALA A 134 -0.50 13.09 -0.53
CA ALA A 134 -1.08 11.96 -1.24
C ALA A 134 -2.00 12.40 -2.39
N LEU A 135 -2.84 13.41 -2.18
CA LEU A 135 -3.70 13.97 -3.24
C LEU A 135 -2.89 14.61 -4.37
N LYS A 136 -1.77 15.30 -4.07
CA LYS A 136 -0.85 15.80 -5.10
C LYS A 136 -0.20 14.66 -5.91
N TYR A 137 0.15 13.55 -5.26
CA TYR A 137 0.63 12.36 -5.97
C TYR A 137 -0.45 11.79 -6.90
N ILE A 138 -1.69 11.64 -6.42
CA ILE A 138 -2.82 11.12 -7.21
C ILE A 138 -3.07 12.00 -8.45
N GLU A 139 -3.03 13.32 -8.30
CA GLU A 139 -3.17 14.26 -9.43
C GLU A 139 -2.06 14.09 -10.48
N ARG A 140 -0.80 13.91 -10.05
CA ARG A 140 0.36 13.76 -10.93
C ARG A 140 0.44 12.37 -11.59
N ILE A 141 0.10 11.30 -10.84
CA ILE A 141 0.16 9.89 -11.27
C ILE A 141 -1.04 9.53 -12.15
N LYS A 142 -2.23 10.06 -11.81
CA LYS A 142 -3.50 9.76 -12.48
C LYS A 142 -3.84 8.26 -12.47
N PRO A 143 -3.84 7.60 -11.31
CA PRO A 143 -4.18 6.19 -11.20
C PRO A 143 -5.65 5.94 -11.55
N ARG A 144 -5.98 4.70 -11.92
CA ARG A 144 -7.36 4.28 -12.13
C ARG A 144 -8.05 3.94 -10.82
N ILE A 145 -7.38 3.21 -9.94
CA ILE A 145 -7.88 2.85 -8.60
C ILE A 145 -6.88 3.35 -7.56
N VAL A 146 -7.38 4.04 -6.54
CA VAL A 146 -6.60 4.49 -5.39
C VAL A 146 -7.02 3.73 -4.16
N ILE A 147 -6.08 3.20 -3.40
CA ILE A 147 -6.31 2.53 -2.12
C ILE A 147 -5.47 3.25 -1.06
N PRO A 148 -6.08 4.00 -0.13
CA PRO A 148 -5.35 4.61 0.97
C PRO A 148 -4.87 3.55 1.96
N MET A 149 -3.70 3.76 2.54
CA MET A 149 -3.10 2.89 3.52
C MET A 149 -2.35 3.69 4.61
N HIS A 150 -1.77 2.99 5.59
CA HIS A 150 -0.95 3.57 6.65
C HIS A 150 -1.65 4.73 7.39
N TYR A 151 -2.88 4.48 7.81
CA TYR A 151 -3.71 5.39 8.63
C TYR A 151 -4.24 4.65 9.84
N ARG A 152 -4.78 5.38 10.82
CA ARG A 152 -5.44 4.77 11.99
C ARG A 152 -6.96 4.82 11.89
N SER A 153 -7.58 3.94 12.66
CA SER A 153 -9.00 4.00 13.01
C SER A 153 -9.16 4.05 14.55
N HIS A 154 -10.35 3.84 15.05
CA HIS A 154 -10.58 3.63 16.49
C HIS A 154 -10.09 2.26 16.97
N GLU A 155 -9.92 1.29 16.07
CA GLU A 155 -9.61 -0.11 16.40
C GLU A 155 -8.15 -0.48 16.12
N PHE A 156 -7.47 0.22 15.21
CA PHE A 156 -6.10 -0.10 14.79
C PHE A 156 -5.27 1.12 14.39
N GLY A 157 -3.96 0.92 14.35
CA GLY A 157 -2.98 1.91 13.92
C GLY A 157 -2.36 2.69 15.07
N TYR A 158 -1.29 3.41 14.77
CA TYR A 158 -0.61 4.25 15.76
C TYR A 158 -1.40 5.53 16.05
N ASP A 159 -1.51 5.95 17.30
CA ASP A 159 -2.28 7.14 17.73
C ASP A 159 -1.83 8.44 17.07
N VAL A 160 -0.58 8.53 16.65
CA VAL A 160 0.01 9.70 16.00
C VAL A 160 -0.41 9.87 14.54
N LEU A 161 -0.97 8.83 13.92
CA LEU A 161 -1.42 8.87 12.53
C LEU A 161 -2.78 9.56 12.42
N SER A 162 -3.03 10.18 11.27
CA SER A 162 -4.36 10.67 10.91
C SER A 162 -5.31 9.52 10.59
N THR A 163 -6.61 9.76 10.72
CA THR A 163 -7.66 8.89 10.17
C THR A 163 -7.78 9.07 8.66
N ASN A 164 -8.58 8.25 8.01
CA ASN A 164 -8.84 8.38 6.57
C ASN A 164 -9.96 9.38 6.22
N GLU A 165 -10.56 10.04 7.20
CA GLU A 165 -11.75 10.90 7.00
C GLU A 165 -11.47 12.08 6.08
N GLU A 166 -10.38 12.83 6.33
CA GLU A 166 -9.98 13.97 5.48
C GLU A 166 -9.72 13.52 4.04
N PHE A 167 -9.05 12.39 3.86
CA PHE A 167 -8.78 11.83 2.54
C PHE A 167 -10.07 11.45 1.80
N ILE A 168 -11.02 10.79 2.49
CA ILE A 168 -12.32 10.41 1.94
C ILE A 168 -13.12 11.64 1.52
N GLN A 169 -13.16 12.69 2.36
CA GLN A 169 -13.89 13.93 2.05
C GLN A 169 -13.36 14.63 0.80
N GLN A 170 -12.08 14.52 0.50
CA GLN A 170 -11.44 15.13 -0.66
C GLN A 170 -11.35 14.18 -1.88
N SER A 171 -11.75 12.92 -1.71
CA SER A 171 -11.72 11.92 -2.77
C SER A 171 -13.01 11.92 -3.59
N SER A 172 -12.88 11.59 -4.89
CA SER A 172 -14.03 11.37 -5.77
C SER A 172 -14.32 9.88 -5.92
N SER A 173 -15.61 9.54 -6.14
CA SER A 173 -16.04 8.16 -6.46
C SER A 173 -15.57 7.12 -5.43
N VAL A 174 -15.85 7.38 -4.16
CA VAL A 174 -15.44 6.47 -3.07
C VAL A 174 -16.32 5.23 -3.05
N THR A 175 -15.69 4.07 -3.04
CA THR A 175 -16.34 2.75 -2.90
C THR A 175 -15.81 2.06 -1.67
N TYR A 176 -16.70 1.50 -0.85
CA TYR A 176 -16.32 0.74 0.33
C TYR A 176 -16.33 -0.76 0.05
N VAL A 177 -15.28 -1.44 0.49
CA VAL A 177 -15.08 -2.88 0.34
C VAL A 177 -14.98 -3.54 1.72
N ASP A 178 -15.64 -4.68 1.89
CA ASP A 178 -15.62 -5.39 3.17
C ASP A 178 -14.34 -6.23 3.34
N ASP A 179 -13.97 -7.00 2.31
CA ASP A 179 -12.93 -8.02 2.45
C ASP A 179 -11.97 -8.08 1.25
N CYS A 180 -12.50 -8.16 0.04
CA CYS A 180 -11.73 -8.39 -1.17
C CYS A 180 -12.21 -7.48 -2.30
N LEU A 181 -11.28 -6.78 -2.93
CA LEU A 181 -11.52 -5.98 -4.13
C LEU A 181 -11.16 -6.81 -5.36
N GLU A 182 -12.12 -7.08 -6.22
CA GLU A 182 -11.85 -7.63 -7.55
C GLU A 182 -11.52 -6.51 -8.53
N VAL A 183 -10.38 -6.64 -9.23
CA VAL A 183 -9.89 -5.68 -10.23
C VAL A 183 -9.62 -6.37 -11.55
N ASN A 184 -10.14 -5.79 -12.63
CA ASN A 184 -9.87 -6.18 -14.01
C ASN A 184 -9.72 -4.93 -14.89
N LYS A 185 -9.55 -5.09 -16.20
CA LYS A 185 -9.37 -3.97 -17.15
C LYS A 185 -10.58 -3.05 -17.26
N ASP A 186 -11.77 -3.56 -16.96
CA ASP A 186 -13.05 -2.84 -17.07
C ASP A 186 -13.43 -2.12 -15.75
N THR A 187 -12.69 -2.35 -14.67
CA THR A 187 -12.93 -1.70 -13.38
C THR A 187 -12.83 -0.19 -13.52
N LYS A 188 -13.89 0.52 -13.14
CA LYS A 188 -13.98 1.99 -13.29
C LYS A 188 -13.01 2.71 -12.35
N LYS A 189 -12.68 3.96 -12.73
CA LYS A 189 -11.88 4.86 -11.90
C LYS A 189 -12.59 5.17 -10.58
N GLN A 190 -11.90 4.94 -9.45
CA GLN A 190 -12.46 5.10 -8.11
C GLN A 190 -11.40 5.16 -7.02
N THR A 191 -11.79 5.67 -5.85
CA THR A 191 -11.09 5.49 -4.59
C THR A 191 -11.74 4.35 -3.83
N VAL A 192 -10.96 3.37 -3.39
CA VAL A 192 -11.46 2.20 -2.66
C VAL A 192 -10.98 2.26 -1.23
N VAL A 193 -11.92 2.17 -0.30
CA VAL A 193 -11.67 2.16 1.14
C VAL A 193 -12.15 0.84 1.73
N TYR A 194 -11.26 0.09 2.34
CA TYR A 194 -11.65 -1.10 3.11
C TYR A 194 -12.29 -0.68 4.42
N LYS A 195 -13.43 -1.29 4.77
CA LYS A 195 -14.15 -0.99 6.03
C LYS A 195 -13.36 -1.46 7.24
N LYS A 196 -12.64 -2.58 7.08
CA LYS A 196 -11.76 -3.15 8.11
C LYS A 196 -10.66 -3.99 7.45
N PRO A 197 -9.52 -4.19 8.12
CA PRO A 197 -8.53 -5.15 7.67
C PRO A 197 -9.06 -6.58 7.79
N ARG A 198 -8.57 -7.47 6.91
CA ARG A 198 -8.82 -8.90 7.04
C ARG A 198 -7.94 -9.44 8.17
N ASN A 199 -8.58 -9.91 9.23
CA ASN A 199 -7.95 -10.53 10.40
C ASN A 199 -8.22 -12.03 10.44
#